data_255500d1bf69fa03c603195c722d2018
#
_entry.id   255500d1bf69fa03c603195c722d2018
#
_cell.length_a   1.000
_cell.length_b   1.000
_cell.length_c   1.000
_cell.angle_alpha   90.00
_cell.angle_beta   90.00
_cell.angle_gamma   90.00
#
_symmetry.space_group_name_H-M   'P 1'
#
loop_
_entity.id
_entity.type
_entity.pdbx_description
1 polymer ?
#
loop_
_entity_poly.entity_id
_entity_poly.type
_entity_poly.pdbx_seq_one_letter_code
_entity_poly.pdbx_strand_id
1 'polypeptide(L)'
;MRARIGLAGQYAAVDENLSGSENLEMVGRLYHLGRRASRQRAAELLDYFDLAEAAKRLVRTYSGGMRRRLDLAAALVARPPILFLDEPTTGLDLRSRITLWNALESLVSEGTTVLLTTQYLDEADRLAHKIAVVDHGVVIAEGTPDELKRQVGGDRLEIRLAEGSFVPAAVTALAGLGDGAPSALEGVVSIPVAGGGDVADAVRALDAAGIAIGDIATRRPTLDDVFLNLTGHVAVEEQEETE
;
A
#
# COMPACT_ATOMS: atom_id res chain seq x y z
N MET A 1 17.37 12.63 22.29
CA MET A 1 16.89 12.54 20.91
C MET A 1 16.59 11.09 20.51
N ARG A 2 17.52 10.13 20.64
CA ARG A 2 17.36 8.71 20.23
C ARG A 2 16.13 7.98 20.80
N ALA A 3 15.72 8.26 22.04
CA ALA A 3 14.53 7.66 22.66
C ALA A 3 13.18 8.18 22.10
N ARG A 4 13.20 9.18 21.22
CA ARG A 4 11.99 9.76 20.59
C ARG A 4 11.80 9.32 19.14
N ILE A 5 12.68 8.50 18.62
CA ILE A 5 12.66 8.04 17.23
C ILE A 5 12.86 6.53 17.22
N GLY A 6 11.94 5.81 16.60
CA GLY A 6 12.12 4.42 16.20
C GLY A 6 12.58 4.36 14.75
N LEU A 7 13.41 3.39 14.43
CA LEU A 7 13.87 3.13 13.08
C LEU A 7 13.83 1.63 12.82
N ALA A 8 13.21 1.22 11.72
CA ALA A 8 13.36 -0.11 11.16
C ALA A 8 13.82 0.04 9.70
N GLY A 9 15.04 -0.38 9.42
CA GLY A 9 15.66 -0.29 8.09
C GLY A 9 15.25 -1.46 7.20
N GLN A 10 15.81 -1.55 6.01
CA GLN A 10 15.54 -2.61 5.04
C GLN A 10 15.92 -4.01 5.58
N TYR A 11 16.99 -4.11 6.39
CA TYR A 11 17.43 -5.35 7.02
C TYR A 11 17.04 -5.39 8.50
N ALA A 12 16.48 -6.51 8.95
CA ALA A 12 16.11 -6.70 10.33
C ALA A 12 17.36 -6.64 11.25
N ALA A 13 17.33 -5.73 12.24
CA ALA A 13 18.42 -5.53 13.19
C ALA A 13 18.31 -6.43 14.43
N VAL A 14 17.73 -7.63 14.32
CA VAL A 14 17.55 -8.60 15.40
C VAL A 14 18.65 -9.65 15.40
N ASP A 15 19.10 -10.08 16.57
CA ASP A 15 20.10 -11.14 16.72
C ASP A 15 19.44 -12.52 16.49
N GLU A 16 19.91 -13.25 15.51
CA GLU A 16 19.38 -14.55 15.12
C GLU A 16 19.64 -15.66 16.15
N ASN A 17 20.64 -15.49 17.02
CA ASN A 17 21.02 -16.44 18.06
C ASN A 17 20.26 -16.22 19.37
N LEU A 18 19.47 -15.16 19.46
CA LEU A 18 18.57 -14.90 20.55
C LEU A 18 17.14 -15.30 20.18
N SER A 19 16.31 -15.56 21.19
CA SER A 19 14.88 -15.71 21.00
C SER A 19 14.21 -14.35 20.76
N GLY A 20 12.93 -14.34 20.28
CA GLY A 20 12.18 -13.12 20.10
C GLY A 20 12.08 -12.30 21.40
N SER A 21 11.79 -12.97 22.55
CA SER A 21 11.72 -12.29 23.83
C SER A 21 13.07 -11.72 24.30
N GLU A 22 14.16 -12.46 24.11
CA GLU A 22 15.50 -11.98 24.48
C GLU A 22 15.94 -10.77 23.65
N ASN A 23 15.63 -10.73 22.35
CA ASN A 23 15.87 -9.57 21.50
C ASN A 23 15.18 -8.32 22.06
N LEU A 24 13.86 -8.39 22.28
CA LEU A 24 13.09 -7.24 22.77
C LEU A 24 13.49 -6.83 24.21
N GLU A 25 13.78 -7.81 25.10
CA GLU A 25 14.31 -7.52 26.43
C GLU A 25 15.67 -6.82 26.36
N MET A 26 16.55 -7.24 25.46
CA MET A 26 17.85 -6.61 25.24
C MET A 26 17.68 -5.16 24.80
N VAL A 27 16.84 -4.90 23.80
CA VAL A 27 16.54 -3.55 23.32
C VAL A 27 15.96 -2.69 24.46
N GLY A 28 15.01 -3.22 25.23
CA GLY A 28 14.44 -2.53 26.39
C GLY A 28 15.49 -2.11 27.43
N ARG A 29 16.48 -2.96 27.68
CA ARG A 29 17.60 -2.64 28.58
C ARG A 29 18.53 -1.57 28.00
N LEU A 30 18.76 -1.59 26.69
CA LEU A 30 19.55 -0.55 26.00
C LEU A 30 18.86 0.82 26.09
N TYR A 31 17.52 0.85 26.11
CA TYR A 31 16.74 2.05 26.38
C TYR A 31 16.54 2.35 27.88
N HIS A 32 17.23 1.65 28.78
CA HIS A 32 17.21 1.85 30.24
C HIS A 32 15.85 1.64 30.93
N LEU A 33 14.95 0.83 30.34
CA LEU A 33 13.64 0.53 30.94
C LEU A 33 13.73 -0.31 32.23
N GLY A 34 14.86 -0.90 32.50
CA GLY A 34 15.03 -1.83 33.62
C GLY A 34 14.50 -3.24 33.32
N ARG A 35 14.95 -4.24 34.09
CA ARG A 35 14.70 -5.67 33.74
C ARG A 35 13.23 -6.06 33.74
N ARG A 36 12.44 -5.59 34.70
CA ARG A 36 11.01 -5.94 34.81
C ARG A 36 10.19 -5.30 33.70
N ALA A 37 10.39 -3.99 33.48
CA ALA A 37 9.68 -3.26 32.45
C ALA A 37 10.05 -3.74 31.01
N SER A 38 11.33 -4.06 30.76
CA SER A 38 11.76 -4.64 29.46
C SER A 38 11.07 -5.96 29.19
N ARG A 39 10.96 -6.86 30.19
CA ARG A 39 10.28 -8.13 30.03
C ARG A 39 8.78 -7.98 29.79
N GLN A 40 8.12 -7.09 30.52
CA GLN A 40 6.72 -6.78 30.33
C GLN A 40 6.48 -6.21 28.94
N ARG A 41 7.29 -5.23 28.52
CA ARG A 41 7.18 -4.60 27.20
C ARG A 41 7.44 -5.57 26.05
N ALA A 42 8.40 -6.47 26.21
CA ALA A 42 8.65 -7.54 25.25
C ALA A 42 7.43 -8.45 25.07
N ALA A 43 6.78 -8.85 26.16
CA ALA A 43 5.57 -9.68 26.09
C ALA A 43 4.40 -8.94 25.41
N GLU A 44 4.16 -7.67 25.75
CA GLU A 44 3.14 -6.83 25.09
C GLU A 44 3.35 -6.74 23.58
N LEU A 45 4.60 -6.49 23.14
CA LEU A 45 4.92 -6.35 21.73
C LEU A 45 4.86 -7.68 20.96
N LEU A 46 5.30 -8.78 21.58
CA LEU A 46 5.19 -10.10 20.96
C LEU A 46 3.72 -10.52 20.76
N ASP A 47 2.85 -10.19 21.70
CA ASP A 47 1.42 -10.41 21.55
C ASP A 47 0.82 -9.51 20.47
N TYR A 48 1.14 -8.21 20.48
CA TYR A 48 0.66 -7.23 19.51
C TYR A 48 1.02 -7.60 18.05
N PHE A 49 2.22 -8.16 17.83
CA PHE A 49 2.71 -8.57 16.51
C PHE A 49 2.43 -10.04 16.17
N ASP A 50 1.58 -10.75 16.93
CA ASP A 50 1.26 -12.17 16.70
C ASP A 50 2.52 -13.06 16.66
N LEU A 51 3.42 -12.85 17.64
CA LEU A 51 4.67 -13.61 17.84
C LEU A 51 4.74 -14.31 19.21
N ALA A 52 3.65 -14.27 19.99
CA ALA A 52 3.63 -14.80 21.36
C ALA A 52 3.98 -16.30 21.41
N GLU A 53 3.44 -17.13 20.50
CA GLU A 53 3.73 -18.56 20.44
C GLU A 53 5.19 -18.87 20.06
N ALA A 54 5.83 -17.96 19.31
CA ALA A 54 7.22 -18.08 18.88
C ALA A 54 8.21 -17.39 19.81
N ALA A 55 7.75 -16.70 20.86
CA ALA A 55 8.54 -15.83 21.72
C ALA A 55 9.85 -16.45 22.24
N LYS A 56 9.86 -17.75 22.54
CA LYS A 56 11.00 -18.50 23.07
C LYS A 56 11.85 -19.21 22.01
N ARG A 57 11.43 -19.18 20.75
CA ARG A 57 12.18 -19.79 19.65
C ARG A 57 13.32 -18.87 19.23
N LEU A 58 14.42 -19.44 18.77
CA LEU A 58 15.53 -18.65 18.20
C LEU A 58 15.10 -17.97 16.90
N VAL A 59 15.49 -16.70 16.72
CA VAL A 59 15.08 -15.87 15.58
C VAL A 59 15.54 -16.44 14.26
N ARG A 60 16.66 -17.19 14.20
CA ARG A 60 17.08 -17.92 13.00
C ARG A 60 16.05 -18.93 12.47
N THR A 61 15.09 -19.35 13.31
CA THR A 61 14.00 -20.27 12.92
C THR A 61 12.72 -19.55 12.52
N TYR A 62 12.72 -18.21 12.53
CA TYR A 62 11.59 -17.39 12.11
C TYR A 62 11.50 -17.31 10.59
N SER A 63 10.29 -17.21 10.05
CA SER A 63 10.09 -16.79 8.66
C SER A 63 10.52 -15.33 8.45
N GLY A 64 10.70 -14.91 7.21
CA GLY A 64 11.01 -13.51 6.87
C GLY A 64 9.99 -12.54 7.49
N GLY A 65 8.68 -12.84 7.33
CA GLY A 65 7.62 -12.03 7.91
C GLY A 65 7.63 -11.98 9.44
N MET A 66 8.00 -13.09 10.12
CA MET A 66 8.17 -13.07 11.57
C MET A 66 9.37 -12.24 12.02
N ARG A 67 10.50 -12.30 11.29
CA ARG A 67 11.67 -11.48 11.57
C ARG A 67 11.34 -9.99 11.39
N ARG A 68 10.64 -9.64 10.32
CA ARG A 68 10.25 -8.26 10.05
C ARG A 68 9.31 -7.70 11.12
N ARG A 69 8.32 -8.48 11.56
CA ARG A 69 7.44 -8.10 12.67
C ARG A 69 8.20 -7.94 14.00
N LEU A 70 9.19 -8.78 14.26
CA LEU A 70 10.05 -8.66 15.44
C LEU A 70 10.93 -7.40 15.39
N ASP A 71 11.47 -7.07 14.21
CA ASP A 71 12.28 -5.87 13.99
C ASP A 71 11.46 -4.58 14.25
N LEU A 72 10.24 -4.54 13.71
CA LEU A 72 9.31 -3.45 14.00
C LEU A 72 8.95 -3.39 15.50
N ALA A 73 8.73 -4.54 16.14
CA ALA A 73 8.51 -4.60 17.58
C ALA A 73 9.70 -4.02 18.35
N ALA A 74 10.94 -4.31 17.91
CA ALA A 74 12.14 -3.77 18.53
C ALA A 74 12.22 -2.24 18.41
N ALA A 75 11.87 -1.67 17.26
CA ALA A 75 11.80 -0.22 17.05
C ALA A 75 10.77 0.47 17.98
N LEU A 76 9.74 -0.26 18.42
CA LEU A 76 8.65 0.25 19.26
C LEU A 76 8.85 0.01 20.77
N VAL A 77 9.92 -0.65 21.18
CA VAL A 77 10.17 -0.94 22.61
C VAL A 77 10.16 0.34 23.46
N ALA A 78 10.78 1.41 22.97
CA ALA A 78 10.89 2.69 23.66
C ALA A 78 9.63 3.57 23.54
N ARG A 79 8.55 3.11 22.89
CA ARG A 79 7.35 3.90 22.57
C ARG A 79 7.68 5.25 21.91
N PRO A 80 8.40 5.25 20.81
CA PRO A 80 8.80 6.50 20.17
C PRO A 80 7.56 7.19 19.57
N PRO A 81 7.45 8.54 19.70
CA PRO A 81 6.37 9.28 19.05
C PRO A 81 6.54 9.38 17.53
N ILE A 82 7.73 9.07 16.98
CA ILE A 82 8.04 9.10 15.56
C ILE A 82 8.71 7.78 15.17
N LEU A 83 8.22 7.15 14.10
CA LEU A 83 8.73 5.90 13.55
C LEU A 83 9.13 6.11 12.08
N PHE A 84 10.37 5.74 11.76
CA PHE A 84 10.87 5.70 10.39
C PHE A 84 10.96 4.25 9.94
N LEU A 85 10.36 3.97 8.78
CA LEU A 85 10.32 2.63 8.18
C LEU A 85 10.85 2.71 6.76
N ASP A 86 11.86 1.92 6.47
CA ASP A 86 12.42 1.83 5.13
C ASP A 86 11.97 0.51 4.50
N GLU A 87 11.10 0.61 3.48
CA GLU A 87 10.48 -0.50 2.76
C GLU A 87 9.99 -1.64 3.70
N PRO A 88 9.04 -1.37 4.61
CA PRO A 88 8.73 -2.29 5.71
C PRO A 88 8.12 -3.62 5.25
N THR A 89 7.58 -3.72 4.04
CA THR A 89 6.89 -4.92 3.55
C THR A 89 7.61 -5.65 2.43
N THR A 90 8.79 -5.19 2.02
CA THR A 90 9.59 -5.85 0.98
C THR A 90 9.92 -7.29 1.37
N GLY A 91 9.73 -8.23 0.43
CA GLY A 91 9.96 -9.67 0.63
C GLY A 91 8.94 -10.37 1.53
N LEU A 92 7.80 -9.73 1.87
CA LEU A 92 6.75 -10.35 2.66
C LEU A 92 5.64 -10.93 1.77
N ASP A 93 5.11 -12.09 2.17
CA ASP A 93 3.89 -12.62 1.59
C ASP A 93 2.67 -11.71 1.91
N LEU A 94 1.61 -11.85 1.12
CA LEU A 94 0.40 -11.02 1.25
C LEU A 94 -0.21 -11.02 2.66
N ARG A 95 -0.21 -12.18 3.34
CA ARG A 95 -0.76 -12.30 4.69
C ARG A 95 0.09 -11.49 5.69
N SER A 96 1.41 -11.62 5.59
CA SER A 96 2.35 -10.87 6.44
C SER A 96 2.27 -9.36 6.18
N ARG A 97 2.12 -8.93 4.92
CA ARG A 97 1.91 -7.51 4.55
C ARG A 97 0.64 -6.96 5.21
N ILE A 98 -0.50 -7.63 5.06
CA ILE A 98 -1.77 -7.20 5.67
C ILE A 98 -1.65 -7.12 7.19
N THR A 99 -1.00 -8.08 7.84
CA THR A 99 -0.80 -8.06 9.29
C THR A 99 0.03 -6.84 9.72
N LEU A 100 1.10 -6.53 8.97
CA LEU A 100 1.95 -5.39 9.25
C LEU A 100 1.20 -4.05 9.03
N TRP A 101 0.43 -3.94 7.95
CA TRP A 101 -0.39 -2.75 7.67
C TRP A 101 -1.39 -2.47 8.79
N ASN A 102 -2.11 -3.50 9.26
CA ASN A 102 -3.05 -3.35 10.38
C ASN A 102 -2.35 -2.85 11.65
N ALA A 103 -1.14 -3.35 11.92
CA ALA A 103 -0.34 -2.91 13.06
C ALA A 103 0.10 -1.43 12.91
N LEU A 104 0.49 -0.99 11.71
CA LEU A 104 0.86 0.40 11.42
C LEU A 104 -0.35 1.34 11.53
N GLU A 105 -1.51 0.96 11.00
CA GLU A 105 -2.76 1.72 11.14
C GLU A 105 -3.13 1.91 12.62
N SER A 106 -2.99 0.86 13.44
CA SER A 106 -3.25 0.94 14.88
C SER A 106 -2.29 1.90 15.58
N LEU A 107 -0.97 1.82 15.28
CA LEU A 107 0.03 2.73 15.84
C LEU A 107 -0.24 4.19 15.49
N VAL A 108 -0.65 4.47 14.25
CA VAL A 108 -1.01 5.83 13.82
C VAL A 108 -2.26 6.30 14.55
N SER A 109 -3.27 5.46 14.71
CA SER A 109 -4.49 5.79 15.47
C SER A 109 -4.22 6.07 16.95
N GLU A 110 -3.18 5.46 17.53
CA GLU A 110 -2.69 5.71 18.90
C GLU A 110 -1.83 6.97 19.02
N GLY A 111 -1.58 7.67 17.91
CA GLY A 111 -0.87 8.96 17.88
C GLY A 111 0.62 8.88 17.52
N THR A 112 1.12 7.73 17.08
CA THR A 112 2.48 7.62 16.54
C THR A 112 2.54 8.24 15.14
N THR A 113 3.50 9.12 14.89
CA THR A 113 3.78 9.62 13.54
C THR A 113 4.68 8.64 12.81
N VAL A 114 4.23 8.16 11.65
CA VAL A 114 5.01 7.22 10.82
C VAL A 114 5.45 7.91 9.55
N LEU A 115 6.74 7.81 9.23
CA LEU A 115 7.29 8.11 7.92
C LEU A 115 7.81 6.80 7.34
N LEU A 116 7.24 6.37 6.23
CA LEU A 116 7.66 5.15 5.54
C LEU A 116 8.09 5.46 4.11
N THR A 117 9.09 4.74 3.63
CA THR A 117 9.39 4.64 2.21
C THR A 117 8.81 3.33 1.68
N THR A 118 8.30 3.34 0.48
CA THR A 118 7.82 2.13 -0.19
C THR A 118 7.86 2.28 -1.70
N GLN A 119 8.07 1.18 -2.39
CA GLN A 119 7.88 1.05 -3.84
C GLN A 119 6.50 0.48 -4.18
N TYR A 120 5.75 0.01 -3.19
CA TYR A 120 4.42 -0.57 -3.38
C TYR A 120 3.35 0.52 -3.27
N LEU A 121 2.70 0.82 -4.40
CA LEU A 121 1.71 1.91 -4.47
C LEU A 121 0.42 1.57 -3.72
N ASP A 122 0.06 0.28 -3.62
CA ASP A 122 -1.05 -0.21 -2.79
C ASP A 122 -0.82 0.02 -1.28
N GLU A 123 0.44 -0.10 -0.81
CA GLU A 123 0.82 0.24 0.56
C GLU A 123 0.68 1.74 0.83
N ALA A 124 1.20 2.56 -0.08
CA ALA A 124 1.07 4.02 0.02
C ALA A 124 -0.39 4.46 0.01
N ASP A 125 -1.21 3.89 -0.88
CA ASP A 125 -2.64 4.19 -0.99
C ASP A 125 -3.42 3.86 0.29
N ARG A 126 -3.05 2.76 0.92
CA ARG A 126 -3.72 2.28 2.13
C ARG A 126 -3.31 3.04 3.40
N LEU A 127 -2.02 3.28 3.57
CA LEU A 127 -1.45 3.72 4.84
C LEU A 127 -1.21 5.23 4.92
N ALA A 128 -0.95 5.89 3.79
CA ALA A 128 -0.47 7.25 3.81
C ALA A 128 -1.60 8.28 3.91
N HIS A 129 -1.48 9.21 4.86
CA HIS A 129 -2.28 10.42 4.87
C HIS A 129 -1.75 11.47 3.88
N LYS A 130 -0.45 11.41 3.61
CA LYS A 130 0.26 12.30 2.69
C LYS A 130 1.39 11.53 2.02
N ILE A 131 1.51 11.69 0.71
CA ILE A 131 2.50 11.05 -0.14
C ILE A 131 3.39 12.13 -0.74
N ALA A 132 4.69 11.86 -0.81
CA ALA A 132 5.64 12.59 -1.62
C ALA A 132 6.26 11.60 -2.64
N VAL A 133 6.05 11.85 -3.93
CA VAL A 133 6.64 11.05 -5.00
C VAL A 133 8.02 11.61 -5.30
N VAL A 134 9.04 10.75 -5.18
CA VAL A 134 10.44 11.13 -5.42
C VAL A 134 10.93 10.44 -6.69
N ASP A 135 11.45 11.21 -7.63
CA ASP A 135 12.09 10.72 -8.83
C ASP A 135 13.43 11.45 -9.04
N HIS A 136 14.49 10.70 -9.36
CA HIS A 136 15.86 11.22 -9.53
C HIS A 136 16.31 12.18 -8.40
N GLY A 137 15.90 11.90 -7.14
CA GLY A 137 16.27 12.71 -5.98
C GLY A 137 15.47 14.02 -5.81
N VAL A 138 14.43 14.22 -6.61
CA VAL A 138 13.57 15.41 -6.55
C VAL A 138 12.13 14.99 -6.23
N VAL A 139 11.46 15.74 -5.36
CA VAL A 139 10.01 15.55 -5.13
C VAL A 139 9.26 16.10 -6.34
N ILE A 140 8.61 15.22 -7.11
CA ILE A 140 7.86 15.56 -8.33
C ILE A 140 6.37 15.74 -8.10
N ALA A 141 5.81 15.18 -7.03
CA ALA A 141 4.43 15.41 -6.62
C ALA A 141 4.29 15.21 -5.11
N GLU A 142 3.33 15.90 -4.51
CA GLU A 142 3.01 15.82 -3.08
C GLU A 142 1.51 16.05 -2.87
N GLY A 143 0.88 15.23 -2.01
CA GLY A 143 -0.55 15.36 -1.70
C GLY A 143 -1.08 14.16 -0.92
N THR A 144 -2.37 14.17 -0.63
CA THR A 144 -3.09 12.98 -0.17
C THR A 144 -3.25 11.99 -1.33
N PRO A 145 -3.47 10.68 -1.07
CA PRO A 145 -3.75 9.72 -2.14
C PRO A 145 -4.85 10.19 -3.10
N ASP A 146 -5.96 10.71 -2.56
CA ASP A 146 -7.09 11.19 -3.36
C ASP A 146 -6.77 12.47 -4.17
N GLU A 147 -5.94 13.37 -3.64
CA GLU A 147 -5.48 14.55 -4.38
C GLU A 147 -4.61 14.17 -5.57
N LEU A 148 -3.68 13.23 -5.35
CA LEU A 148 -2.80 12.74 -6.42
C LEU A 148 -3.60 12.01 -7.51
N LYS A 149 -4.52 11.12 -7.14
CA LYS A 149 -5.38 10.41 -8.08
C LYS A 149 -6.23 11.37 -8.94
N ARG A 150 -6.77 12.45 -8.34
CA ARG A 150 -7.53 13.46 -9.08
C ARG A 150 -6.70 14.24 -10.11
N GLN A 151 -5.37 14.33 -9.95
CA GLN A 151 -4.50 14.99 -10.93
C GLN A 151 -4.40 14.22 -12.26
N VAL A 152 -4.59 12.91 -12.25
CA VAL A 152 -4.49 12.05 -13.44
C VAL A 152 -5.81 11.94 -14.19
N GLY A 153 -6.92 12.25 -13.51
CA GLY A 153 -8.27 12.24 -14.11
C GLY A 153 -9.33 11.90 -13.09
N GLY A 154 -10.60 12.05 -13.51
CA GLY A 154 -11.77 11.61 -12.74
C GLY A 154 -12.01 10.09 -12.87
N ASP A 155 -13.07 9.64 -12.21
CA ASP A 155 -13.57 8.28 -12.37
C ASP A 155 -13.85 8.01 -13.87
N ARG A 156 -13.65 6.78 -14.30
CA ARG A 156 -13.89 6.34 -15.68
C ARG A 156 -14.86 5.18 -15.70
N LEU A 157 -15.78 5.22 -16.64
CA LEU A 157 -16.63 4.08 -16.94
C LEU A 157 -15.95 3.24 -18.01
N GLU A 158 -15.57 2.02 -17.68
CA GLU A 158 -14.98 1.05 -18.59
C GLU A 158 -16.05 0.06 -19.03
N ILE A 159 -16.23 -0.07 -20.34
CA ILE A 159 -17.23 -0.92 -20.96
C ILE A 159 -16.52 -1.90 -21.89
N ARG A 160 -16.55 -3.16 -21.51
CA ARG A 160 -16.12 -4.26 -22.38
C ARG A 160 -17.29 -4.70 -23.25
N LEU A 161 -17.12 -4.64 -24.54
CA LEU A 161 -18.14 -5.08 -25.48
C LEU A 161 -18.14 -6.62 -25.61
N ALA A 162 -19.30 -7.22 -25.84
CA ALA A 162 -19.42 -8.65 -26.11
C ALA A 162 -18.69 -9.06 -27.40
N GLU A 163 -18.67 -8.18 -28.42
CA GLU A 163 -17.95 -8.34 -29.66
C GLU A 163 -17.12 -7.10 -29.97
N GLY A 164 -15.80 -7.26 -30.18
CA GLY A 164 -14.88 -6.15 -30.45
C GLY A 164 -15.15 -5.40 -31.77
N SER A 165 -15.91 -5.98 -32.68
CA SER A 165 -16.32 -5.37 -33.96
C SER A 165 -17.20 -4.13 -33.81
N PHE A 166 -17.82 -3.93 -32.66
CA PHE A 166 -18.69 -2.78 -32.37
C PHE A 166 -17.99 -1.57 -31.77
N VAL A 167 -16.68 -1.63 -31.53
CA VAL A 167 -15.93 -0.55 -30.87
C VAL A 167 -16.18 0.84 -31.47
N PRO A 168 -16.06 1.08 -32.78
CA PRO A 168 -16.30 2.42 -33.35
C PRO A 168 -17.75 2.91 -33.16
N ALA A 169 -18.73 1.99 -33.26
CA ALA A 169 -20.13 2.32 -33.04
C ALA A 169 -20.41 2.64 -31.58
N ALA A 170 -19.80 1.89 -30.63
CA ALA A 170 -19.90 2.15 -29.22
C ALA A 170 -19.32 3.51 -28.86
N VAL A 171 -18.12 3.87 -29.34
CA VAL A 171 -17.53 5.20 -29.16
C VAL A 171 -18.45 6.30 -29.64
N THR A 172 -19.12 6.10 -30.79
CA THR A 172 -20.07 7.08 -31.32
C THR A 172 -21.34 7.17 -30.46
N ALA A 173 -21.88 6.04 -30.00
CA ALA A 173 -23.10 6.00 -29.19
C ALA A 173 -22.88 6.63 -27.80
N LEU A 174 -21.66 6.53 -27.30
CA LEU A 174 -21.23 7.06 -26.00
C LEU A 174 -20.68 8.49 -26.09
N ALA A 175 -20.56 9.04 -27.30
CA ALA A 175 -20.09 10.41 -27.47
C ALA A 175 -21.07 11.41 -26.83
N GLY A 176 -20.57 12.27 -25.96
CA GLY A 176 -21.37 13.26 -25.21
C GLY A 176 -21.96 12.75 -23.88
N LEU A 177 -21.69 11.49 -23.52
CA LEU A 177 -21.90 10.99 -22.17
C LEU A 177 -20.61 11.21 -21.34
N GLY A 178 -20.81 11.68 -20.09
CA GLY A 178 -19.68 11.99 -19.19
C GLY A 178 -18.97 13.31 -19.52
N ASP A 179 -17.81 13.53 -18.85
CA ASP A 179 -17.08 14.79 -18.85
C ASP A 179 -15.98 14.89 -19.93
N GLY A 180 -15.97 13.98 -20.90
CA GLY A 180 -14.94 13.97 -21.94
C GLY A 180 -15.19 12.98 -23.07
N ALA A 181 -14.27 12.96 -24.02
CA ALA A 181 -14.37 12.07 -25.18
C ALA A 181 -14.13 10.60 -24.77
N PRO A 182 -14.96 9.65 -25.27
CA PRO A 182 -14.69 8.23 -25.12
C PRO A 182 -13.37 7.86 -25.78
N SER A 183 -12.63 6.95 -25.16
CA SER A 183 -11.43 6.33 -25.73
C SER A 183 -11.63 4.81 -25.80
N ALA A 184 -10.93 4.14 -26.71
CA ALA A 184 -11.02 2.69 -26.82
C ALA A 184 -9.64 2.07 -26.94
N LEU A 185 -9.42 1.00 -26.16
CA LEU A 185 -8.20 0.21 -26.18
C LEU A 185 -8.56 -1.27 -25.96
N GLU A 186 -8.02 -2.17 -26.77
CA GLU A 186 -8.17 -3.63 -26.63
C GLU A 186 -9.63 -4.13 -26.44
N GLY A 187 -10.59 -3.48 -27.10
CA GLY A 187 -12.01 -3.87 -27.00
C GLY A 187 -12.74 -3.34 -25.76
N VAL A 188 -12.09 -2.49 -24.97
CA VAL A 188 -12.70 -1.76 -23.86
C VAL A 188 -12.90 -0.30 -24.28
N VAL A 189 -14.12 0.22 -24.11
CA VAL A 189 -14.44 1.64 -24.30
C VAL A 189 -14.45 2.29 -22.92
N SER A 190 -13.72 3.40 -22.76
CA SER A 190 -13.58 4.13 -21.50
C SER A 190 -14.06 5.56 -21.66
N ILE A 191 -14.92 6.02 -20.74
CA ILE A 191 -15.49 7.37 -20.68
C ILE A 191 -15.16 8.02 -19.36
N PRO A 192 -14.64 9.26 -19.32
CA PRO A 192 -14.53 10.02 -18.06
C PRO A 192 -15.93 10.33 -17.52
N VAL A 193 -16.16 10.10 -16.22
CA VAL A 193 -17.47 10.28 -15.57
C VAL A 193 -17.34 11.03 -14.25
N ALA A 194 -18.31 11.87 -13.92
CA ALA A 194 -18.33 12.63 -12.65
C ALA A 194 -19.13 11.94 -11.53
N GLY A 195 -19.81 10.83 -11.82
CA GLY A 195 -20.62 10.13 -10.82
C GLY A 195 -21.43 8.94 -11.35
N GLY A 196 -22.15 8.26 -10.46
CA GLY A 196 -22.84 6.99 -10.74
C GLY A 196 -24.06 7.04 -11.67
N GLY A 197 -24.52 8.23 -12.10
CA GLY A 197 -25.63 8.38 -13.06
C GLY A 197 -25.28 7.95 -14.48
N ASP A 198 -24.02 8.09 -14.84
CA ASP A 198 -23.51 7.88 -16.19
C ASP A 198 -23.57 6.40 -16.65
N VAL A 199 -23.53 5.46 -15.70
CA VAL A 199 -23.65 4.01 -16.00
C VAL A 199 -25.00 3.68 -16.66
N ALA A 200 -26.10 4.21 -16.12
CA ALA A 200 -27.45 3.93 -16.65
C ALA A 200 -27.66 4.58 -18.02
N ASP A 201 -27.07 5.75 -18.24
CA ASP A 201 -27.12 6.45 -19.52
C ASP A 201 -26.28 5.74 -20.58
N ALA A 202 -25.10 5.25 -20.22
CA ALA A 202 -24.24 4.45 -21.11
C ALA A 202 -24.91 3.14 -21.53
N VAL A 203 -25.53 2.43 -20.59
CA VAL A 203 -26.28 1.20 -20.90
C VAL A 203 -27.43 1.48 -21.86
N ARG A 204 -28.22 2.54 -21.64
CA ARG A 204 -29.33 2.91 -22.54
C ARG A 204 -28.85 3.30 -23.94
N ALA A 205 -27.74 4.04 -24.01
CA ALA A 205 -27.18 4.46 -25.30
C ALA A 205 -26.69 3.27 -26.14
N LEU A 206 -26.01 2.30 -25.48
CA LEU A 206 -25.55 1.10 -26.16
C LEU A 206 -26.68 0.15 -26.55
N ASP A 207 -27.71 -0.01 -25.71
CA ASP A 207 -28.89 -0.79 -26.02
C ASP A 207 -29.67 -0.20 -27.21
N ALA A 208 -29.85 1.12 -27.24
CA ALA A 208 -30.47 1.82 -28.36
C ALA A 208 -29.66 1.68 -29.67
N ALA A 209 -28.35 1.52 -29.60
CA ALA A 209 -27.47 1.26 -30.73
C ALA A 209 -27.37 -0.23 -31.09
N GLY A 210 -28.02 -1.13 -30.35
CA GLY A 210 -28.00 -2.57 -30.58
C GLY A 210 -26.65 -3.21 -30.25
N ILE A 211 -25.88 -2.61 -29.38
CA ILE A 211 -24.53 -3.05 -29.00
C ILE A 211 -24.58 -3.83 -27.66
N ALA A 212 -24.18 -5.09 -27.71
CA ALA A 212 -24.17 -5.95 -26.53
C ALA A 212 -22.97 -5.62 -25.61
N ILE A 213 -23.27 -5.46 -24.33
CA ILE A 213 -22.28 -5.23 -23.27
C ILE A 213 -21.84 -6.58 -22.71
N GLY A 214 -20.53 -6.83 -22.64
CA GLY A 214 -19.95 -7.99 -21.98
C GLY A 214 -19.72 -7.74 -20.50
N ASP A 215 -19.18 -6.57 -20.15
CA ASP A 215 -18.92 -6.12 -18.78
C ASP A 215 -18.95 -4.60 -18.71
N ILE A 216 -19.31 -4.06 -17.55
CA ILE A 216 -19.29 -2.62 -17.28
C ILE A 216 -18.85 -2.36 -15.85
N ALA A 217 -17.85 -1.51 -15.68
CA ALA A 217 -17.32 -1.17 -14.37
C ALA A 217 -16.92 0.31 -14.28
N THR A 218 -17.09 0.90 -13.11
CA THR A 218 -16.50 2.22 -12.83
C THR A 218 -15.11 2.01 -12.27
N ARG A 219 -14.09 2.54 -12.96
CA ARG A 219 -12.70 2.52 -12.52
C ARG A 219 -12.32 3.87 -11.94
N ARG A 220 -11.82 3.86 -10.73
CA ARG A 220 -11.15 5.02 -10.13
C ARG A 220 -9.68 5.01 -10.48
N PRO A 221 -9.06 6.17 -10.69
CA PRO A 221 -7.62 6.25 -10.85
C PRO A 221 -6.90 5.62 -9.66
N THR A 222 -5.83 4.91 -9.95
CA THR A 222 -4.94 4.31 -8.95
C THR A 222 -3.70 5.18 -8.76
N LEU A 223 -2.90 4.92 -7.73
CA LEU A 223 -1.60 5.56 -7.61
C LEU A 223 -0.62 5.10 -8.70
N ASP A 224 -0.83 3.90 -9.28
CA ASP A 224 -0.08 3.43 -10.45
C ASP A 224 -0.31 4.34 -11.65
N ASP A 225 -1.57 4.74 -11.89
CA ASP A 225 -1.91 5.69 -12.96
C ASP A 225 -1.25 7.05 -12.73
N VAL A 226 -1.17 7.49 -11.45
CA VAL A 226 -0.46 8.72 -11.06
C VAL A 226 1.02 8.60 -11.35
N PHE A 227 1.66 7.53 -10.92
CA PHE A 227 3.09 7.31 -11.09
C PHE A 227 3.47 7.25 -12.57
N LEU A 228 2.71 6.49 -13.38
CA LEU A 228 2.88 6.41 -14.83
C LEU A 228 2.76 7.77 -15.53
N ASN A 229 1.80 8.58 -15.11
CA ASN A 229 1.59 9.90 -15.69
C ASN A 229 2.74 10.86 -15.35
N LEU A 230 3.26 10.80 -14.14
CA LEU A 230 4.32 11.70 -13.66
C LEU A 230 5.71 11.30 -14.16
N THR A 231 6.02 10.02 -14.24
CA THR A 231 7.38 9.55 -14.57
C THR A 231 7.52 9.05 -16.00
N GLY A 232 6.41 8.72 -16.68
CA GLY A 232 6.41 8.09 -18.00
C GLY A 232 6.90 6.63 -17.99
N HIS A 233 7.11 6.03 -16.82
CA HIS A 233 7.58 4.66 -16.65
C HIS A 233 6.58 3.85 -15.80
N VAL A 234 6.42 2.56 -16.13
CA VAL A 234 5.68 1.61 -15.28
C VAL A 234 6.49 1.39 -14.00
N ALA A 235 5.84 1.41 -12.83
CA ALA A 235 6.45 0.92 -11.62
C ALA A 235 6.85 -0.55 -11.85
N VAL A 236 8.14 -0.85 -11.75
CA VAL A 236 8.65 -2.21 -12.00
C VAL A 236 8.34 -3.04 -10.77
N GLU A 237 7.41 -3.98 -10.88
CA GLU A 237 7.38 -5.13 -9.97
C GLU A 237 8.65 -5.93 -10.24
N GLU A 238 9.63 -5.84 -9.35
CA GLU A 238 10.75 -6.77 -9.34
C GLU A 238 10.18 -8.17 -9.08
N GLN A 239 10.02 -8.96 -10.16
CA GLN A 239 9.88 -10.41 -10.02
C GLN A 239 11.20 -10.89 -9.46
N GLU A 240 11.19 -11.39 -8.20
CA GLU A 240 12.30 -12.16 -7.63
C GLU A 240 12.61 -13.31 -8.59
N GLU A 241 13.68 -13.16 -9.37
CA GLU A 241 14.32 -14.30 -10.02
C GLU A 241 14.86 -15.21 -8.92
N THR A 242 14.12 -16.29 -8.70
CA THR A 242 14.55 -17.43 -7.88
C THR A 242 15.70 -18.11 -8.63
N GLU A 243 16.93 -17.91 -8.20
CA GLU A 243 18.04 -18.87 -8.37
C GLU A 243 18.26 -19.69 -7.10
#